data_2ad75e729bb9f763bece0a558024d304
#
_entry.id   2ad75e729bb9f763bece0a558024d304
#
_cell.length_a   1.000
_cell.length_b   1.000
_cell.length_c   1.000
_cell.angle_alpha   90.00
_cell.angle_beta   90.00
_cell.angle_gamma   90.00
#
_symmetry.space_group_name_H-M   'P 1'
#
loop_
_entity.id
_entity.type
_entity.pdbx_description
1 polymer ?
#
loop_
_entity_poly.entity_id
_entity_poly.type
_entity_poly.pdbx_seq_one_letter_code
_entity_poly.pdbx_strand_id
1 'polypeptide(L)'
;MIDRSLTRRTLARQAAYAAASMTLLGASPVLAQAPGKAGTKVLRYVFPVAETGFDPARIVDLYSRIVTAHIFESLYTYDHLARPVKIRPALAQGMPEHSEDYRTWTVKVRPGILFQDDPAFGGQPREVTAQDFVYALKRFADPANKSPVVAGVLEQKYIGLAALREKALKEKKPFDYDTEIEGIRALDRHTIQFRLEEPRPRFGDSLAAHDLFGAVAREVVEKYGDAIPAHPVGTGPFRLVQWRRSSLIVLERNPTYRDVRYEAEPASDDAQGQALLARFKGRRLPMIDRVEISIIEETQPRWLAFLNAQIDFVNVPGEFVNQAMPNGRVAPNLAKAGIQGYRALNPDSAFTYFNMDDPVVGGYTPEKVALRRAIGLAMDVEREIRVIRRGQAVPAQSMVVPHTSGYDPAFKSENGDYDPARAQALLDLHGYVDRNGDGWRERPDGKPLVLEVATQPDQTSRQFDELWKTNMARVGIRVSFSIGKWPEQLKAARAGKLMLWTLGSSAAGSDGQSSLARLYGPQAGSQNLARFKHPEFDRIYQRMNVIPDGPERDELFRQAKLIVTAFMPYKVTVHRFNNDLVHPWLVGYRRPLFWQEWWHMVDIDNTRRPAK
;
A
#
# COMPACT_ATOMS: atom_id res chain seq x y z
N MET A 1 67.63 16.93 -31.24
CA MET A 1 67.15 16.86 -32.62
C MET A 1 65.87 16.07 -32.64
N ILE A 2 64.73 16.75 -32.69
CA ILE A 2 63.39 16.15 -32.68
C ILE A 2 62.93 16.17 -34.14
N ASP A 3 62.70 14.95 -34.65
CA ASP A 3 62.27 14.74 -36.02
C ASP A 3 60.78 15.18 -36.21
N ARG A 4 60.56 16.11 -37.12
CA ARG A 4 59.27 16.63 -37.52
C ARG A 4 58.84 16.00 -38.86
N SER A 5 58.22 14.80 -38.79
CA SER A 5 57.50 14.28 -39.97
C SER A 5 56.27 13.44 -39.56
N LEU A 6 55.29 14.12 -38.98
CA LEU A 6 53.93 13.59 -38.98
C LEU A 6 53.22 14.14 -40.24
N THR A 7 53.12 13.29 -41.24
CA THR A 7 52.59 13.61 -42.54
C THR A 7 51.08 13.93 -42.50
N ARG A 8 50.63 14.89 -43.30
CA ARG A 8 49.23 15.33 -43.49
C ARG A 8 48.21 14.18 -43.69
N ARG A 9 48.65 12.97 -44.00
CA ARG A 9 47.80 11.77 -44.17
C ARG A 9 47.33 11.16 -42.84
N THR A 10 48.06 11.32 -41.75
CA THR A 10 47.70 10.80 -40.42
C THR A 10 46.65 11.68 -39.75
N LEU A 11 46.74 13.00 -39.95
CA LEU A 11 45.72 13.96 -39.47
C LEU A 11 44.38 13.83 -40.21
N ALA A 12 44.41 13.54 -41.53
CA ALA A 12 43.19 13.32 -42.31
C ALA A 12 42.46 12.01 -41.90
N ARG A 13 43.18 10.96 -41.48
CA ARG A 13 42.57 9.72 -40.99
C ARG A 13 41.99 9.87 -39.58
N GLN A 14 42.58 10.66 -38.72
CA GLN A 14 42.03 10.94 -37.39
C GLN A 14 40.81 11.86 -37.43
N ALA A 15 40.74 12.81 -38.36
CA ALA A 15 39.56 13.64 -38.58
C ALA A 15 38.39 12.84 -39.18
N ALA A 16 38.63 11.81 -39.99
CA ALA A 16 37.60 10.94 -40.54
C ALA A 16 36.99 9.98 -39.49
N TYR A 17 37.78 9.54 -38.51
CA TYR A 17 37.28 8.75 -37.39
C TYR A 17 36.51 9.58 -36.35
N ALA A 18 36.83 10.85 -36.15
CA ALA A 18 36.10 11.76 -35.28
C ALA A 18 34.76 12.20 -35.88
N ALA A 19 34.64 12.31 -37.21
CA ALA A 19 33.39 12.64 -37.89
C ALA A 19 32.41 11.44 -37.98
N ALA A 20 32.91 10.20 -37.98
CA ALA A 20 32.09 9.00 -37.99
C ALA A 20 31.53 8.63 -36.58
N SER A 21 32.12 9.19 -35.51
CA SER A 21 31.66 8.95 -34.12
C SER A 21 30.62 9.97 -33.64
N MET A 22 30.36 11.05 -34.35
CA MET A 22 29.37 12.07 -33.98
C MET A 22 27.99 11.89 -34.65
N THR A 23 27.81 10.88 -35.50
CA THR A 23 26.52 10.62 -36.18
C THR A 23 25.78 9.42 -35.62
N LEU A 24 26.18 8.88 -34.46
CA LEU A 24 25.49 7.78 -33.76
C LEU A 24 24.97 8.15 -32.33
N LEU A 25 24.90 9.45 -32.02
CA LEU A 25 23.96 9.95 -31.04
C LEU A 25 22.61 10.11 -31.74
N GLY A 26 22.17 8.98 -32.29
CA GLY A 26 20.86 8.82 -32.90
C GLY A 26 19.80 9.03 -31.85
N ALA A 27 18.86 9.89 -32.15
CA ALA A 27 17.57 9.97 -31.51
C ALA A 27 17.11 8.57 -31.09
N SER A 28 17.01 8.36 -29.78
CA SER A 28 16.22 7.24 -29.28
C SER A 28 14.88 7.33 -30.00
N PRO A 29 14.41 6.28 -30.67
CA PRO A 29 13.09 6.35 -31.25
C PRO A 29 12.13 6.57 -30.08
N VAL A 30 11.57 7.78 -29.98
CA VAL A 30 10.30 7.99 -29.32
C VAL A 30 9.38 7.05 -30.08
N LEU A 31 9.18 5.85 -29.54
CA LEU A 31 8.28 4.86 -30.11
C LEU A 31 6.90 5.52 -30.15
N ALA A 32 6.56 6.01 -31.33
CA ALA A 32 5.24 6.50 -31.64
C ALA A 32 4.26 5.37 -31.27
N GLN A 33 3.50 5.57 -30.20
CA GLN A 33 2.36 4.74 -29.89
C GLN A 33 1.47 4.70 -31.12
N ALA A 34 1.07 3.50 -31.55
CA ALA A 34 0.10 3.37 -32.62
C ALA A 34 -1.13 4.23 -32.25
N PRO A 35 -1.56 5.18 -33.08
CA PRO A 35 -2.68 6.03 -32.77
C PRO A 35 -3.91 5.16 -32.58
N GLY A 36 -4.53 5.22 -31.39
CA GLY A 36 -5.85 4.63 -31.17
C GLY A 36 -6.82 5.17 -32.22
N LYS A 37 -7.80 4.35 -32.63
CA LYS A 37 -8.85 4.80 -33.56
C LYS A 37 -9.40 6.15 -33.08
N ALA A 38 -9.64 7.08 -34.01
CA ALA A 38 -10.19 8.40 -33.69
C ALA A 38 -11.47 8.22 -32.83
N GLY A 39 -11.50 8.85 -31.64
CA GLY A 39 -12.58 8.70 -30.69
C GLY A 39 -12.32 7.74 -29.51
N THR A 40 -11.25 6.93 -29.55
CA THR A 40 -10.90 6.01 -28.43
C THR A 40 -10.57 6.79 -27.17
N LYS A 41 -11.20 6.42 -26.06
CA LYS A 41 -10.97 7.02 -24.73
C LYS A 41 -9.82 6.31 -24.04
N VAL A 42 -8.64 6.94 -24.05
CA VAL A 42 -7.41 6.39 -23.47
C VAL A 42 -7.05 7.14 -22.21
N LEU A 43 -6.95 6.41 -21.09
CA LEU A 43 -6.31 6.90 -19.86
C LEU A 43 -4.80 6.66 -19.97
N ARG A 44 -4.00 7.72 -19.91
CA ARG A 44 -2.54 7.66 -19.84
C ARG A 44 -2.11 7.78 -18.38
N TYR A 45 -1.58 6.72 -17.85
CA TYR A 45 -1.18 6.60 -16.46
C TYR A 45 0.32 6.41 -16.30
N VAL A 46 0.84 6.54 -15.09
CA VAL A 46 2.26 6.39 -14.82
C VAL A 46 2.50 5.62 -13.53
N PHE A 47 3.46 4.71 -13.56
CA PHE A 47 4.01 4.08 -12.36
C PHE A 47 5.41 4.63 -12.06
N PRO A 48 5.70 5.00 -10.80
CA PRO A 48 7.04 5.41 -10.36
C PRO A 48 7.98 4.24 -10.04
N VAL A 49 7.50 3.01 -10.09
CA VAL A 49 8.25 1.78 -9.83
C VAL A 49 7.74 0.69 -10.77
N ALA A 50 8.65 -0.15 -11.24
CA ALA A 50 8.29 -1.26 -12.10
C ALA A 50 7.49 -2.34 -11.35
N GLU A 51 6.63 -3.00 -12.08
CA GLU A 51 5.83 -4.14 -11.66
C GLU A 51 6.64 -5.45 -11.60
N THR A 52 6.15 -6.44 -10.85
CA THR A 52 6.80 -7.77 -10.75
C THR A 52 6.12 -8.85 -11.60
N GLY A 53 4.84 -8.70 -11.89
CA GLY A 53 4.02 -9.64 -12.66
C GLY A 53 2.55 -9.50 -12.33
N PHE A 54 1.69 -10.36 -12.92
CA PHE A 54 0.23 -10.23 -12.79
C PHE A 54 -0.47 -11.52 -12.37
N ASP A 55 0.21 -12.39 -11.62
CA ASP A 55 -0.39 -13.56 -10.98
C ASP A 55 -0.74 -13.22 -9.52
N PRO A 56 -2.04 -13.15 -9.13
CA PRO A 56 -2.46 -12.79 -7.77
C PRO A 56 -1.78 -13.59 -6.65
N ALA A 57 -1.51 -14.88 -6.88
CA ALA A 57 -0.87 -15.73 -5.86
C ALA A 57 0.62 -15.42 -5.63
N ARG A 58 1.28 -14.70 -6.55
CA ARG A 58 2.74 -14.48 -6.55
C ARG A 58 3.16 -13.02 -6.34
N ILE A 59 2.21 -12.08 -6.25
CA ILE A 59 2.46 -10.65 -6.12
C ILE A 59 2.18 -10.11 -4.71
N VAL A 60 2.84 -9.00 -4.36
CA VAL A 60 2.56 -8.20 -3.17
C VAL A 60 2.79 -6.71 -3.41
N ASP A 61 3.55 -6.36 -4.45
CA ASP A 61 3.86 -4.97 -4.76
C ASP A 61 2.62 -4.21 -5.26
N LEU A 62 2.56 -2.93 -4.91
CA LEU A 62 1.41 -2.08 -5.20
C LEU A 62 1.08 -1.99 -6.69
N TYR A 63 2.10 -1.90 -7.56
CA TYR A 63 1.90 -1.62 -8.99
C TYR A 63 1.39 -2.82 -9.75
N SER A 64 1.86 -4.01 -9.42
CA SER A 64 1.28 -5.27 -9.90
C SER A 64 -0.18 -5.41 -9.45
N ARG A 65 -0.46 -5.11 -8.16
CA ARG A 65 -1.82 -5.17 -7.58
C ARG A 65 -2.78 -4.18 -8.21
N ILE A 66 -2.33 -2.98 -8.58
CA ILE A 66 -3.18 -2.02 -9.32
C ILE A 66 -3.61 -2.62 -10.67
N VAL A 67 -2.73 -3.28 -11.40
CA VAL A 67 -3.09 -3.91 -12.68
C VAL A 67 -4.04 -5.08 -12.48
N THR A 68 -3.74 -5.99 -11.56
CA THR A 68 -4.58 -7.18 -11.31
C THR A 68 -5.97 -6.80 -10.82
N ALA A 69 -6.11 -5.72 -10.03
CA ALA A 69 -7.41 -5.20 -9.56
C ALA A 69 -8.35 -4.75 -10.70
N HIS A 70 -7.83 -4.50 -11.89
CA HIS A 70 -8.63 -4.12 -13.07
C HIS A 70 -8.88 -5.28 -14.03
N ILE A 71 -8.20 -6.42 -13.82
CA ILE A 71 -8.33 -7.63 -14.65
C ILE A 71 -9.14 -8.71 -13.94
N PHE A 72 -8.93 -8.88 -12.62
CA PHE A 72 -9.65 -9.84 -11.80
C PHE A 72 -10.79 -9.16 -11.03
N GLU A 73 -11.77 -9.94 -10.59
CA GLU A 73 -12.81 -9.49 -9.67
C GLU A 73 -13.00 -10.51 -8.56
N SER A 74 -13.12 -10.03 -7.33
CA SER A 74 -13.46 -10.81 -6.15
C SER A 74 -14.98 -10.86 -5.93
N LEU A 75 -15.42 -11.58 -4.90
CA LEU A 75 -16.84 -11.71 -4.56
C LEU A 75 -17.49 -10.38 -4.22
N TYR A 76 -16.76 -9.49 -3.53
CA TYR A 76 -17.20 -8.17 -3.11
C TYR A 76 -16.22 -7.10 -3.58
N THR A 77 -16.69 -5.85 -3.63
CA THR A 77 -15.89 -4.66 -3.90
C THR A 77 -16.26 -3.55 -2.92
N TYR A 78 -15.41 -2.56 -2.78
CA TYR A 78 -15.76 -1.35 -2.05
C TYR A 78 -16.68 -0.44 -2.89
N ASP A 79 -17.67 0.19 -2.25
CA ASP A 79 -18.39 1.28 -2.87
C ASP A 79 -17.45 2.47 -3.08
N HIS A 80 -17.34 2.90 -4.33
CA HIS A 80 -16.35 3.91 -4.73
C HIS A 80 -16.52 5.25 -4.01
N LEU A 81 -17.74 5.66 -3.71
CA LEU A 81 -18.06 6.97 -3.12
C LEU A 81 -18.44 6.90 -1.64
N ALA A 82 -18.79 5.74 -1.11
CA ALA A 82 -19.26 5.64 0.27
C ALA A 82 -18.20 6.09 1.29
N ARG A 83 -18.61 6.99 2.16
CA ARG A 83 -17.85 7.48 3.32
C ARG A 83 -18.84 7.61 4.50
N PRO A 84 -18.74 6.79 5.56
CA PRO A 84 -17.79 5.70 5.79
C PRO A 84 -17.78 4.63 4.69
N VAL A 85 -16.67 3.88 4.63
CA VAL A 85 -16.44 2.83 3.63
C VAL A 85 -17.46 1.70 3.79
N LYS A 86 -18.00 1.22 2.66
CA LYS A 86 -18.92 0.07 2.59
C LYS A 86 -18.44 -0.91 1.53
N ILE A 87 -18.65 -2.20 1.77
CA ILE A 87 -18.55 -3.23 0.72
C ILE A 87 -19.91 -3.45 0.05
N ARG A 88 -19.88 -3.92 -1.19
CA ARG A 88 -21.05 -4.31 -1.99
C ARG A 88 -20.75 -5.54 -2.83
N PRO A 89 -21.76 -6.29 -3.28
CA PRO A 89 -21.55 -7.44 -4.17
C PRO A 89 -20.90 -7.04 -5.50
N ALA A 90 -19.89 -7.80 -5.92
CA ALA A 90 -19.26 -7.74 -7.24
C ALA A 90 -19.62 -8.98 -8.05
N LEU A 91 -18.94 -10.11 -7.83
CA LEU A 91 -19.31 -11.40 -8.41
C LEU A 91 -20.31 -12.16 -7.53
N ALA A 92 -20.54 -11.75 -6.29
CA ALA A 92 -21.58 -12.30 -5.44
C ALA A 92 -22.96 -11.82 -5.87
N GLN A 93 -24.00 -12.65 -5.67
CA GLN A 93 -25.40 -12.32 -5.94
C GLN A 93 -26.00 -11.38 -4.88
N GLY A 94 -25.51 -11.45 -3.62
CA GLY A 94 -25.95 -10.64 -2.48
C GLY A 94 -24.86 -10.55 -1.43
N MET A 95 -25.16 -9.92 -0.28
CA MET A 95 -24.26 -9.91 0.86
C MET A 95 -24.06 -11.34 1.42
N PRO A 96 -22.92 -11.63 2.09
CA PRO A 96 -22.65 -12.96 2.59
C PRO A 96 -23.62 -13.33 3.72
N GLU A 97 -24.11 -14.56 3.72
CA GLU A 97 -24.82 -15.15 4.85
C GLU A 97 -23.78 -15.69 5.86
N HIS A 98 -24.01 -15.53 7.14
CA HIS A 98 -23.11 -16.04 8.18
C HIS A 98 -23.86 -16.70 9.32
N SER A 99 -23.21 -17.64 10.01
CA SER A 99 -23.69 -18.20 11.26
C SER A 99 -23.65 -17.16 12.41
N GLU A 100 -24.44 -17.34 13.44
CA GLU A 100 -24.48 -16.45 14.62
C GLU A 100 -23.10 -16.32 15.30
N ASP A 101 -22.29 -17.37 15.24
CA ASP A 101 -20.94 -17.39 15.80
C ASP A 101 -19.86 -16.87 14.85
N TYR A 102 -20.22 -16.38 13.66
CA TYR A 102 -19.31 -15.85 12.63
C TYR A 102 -18.21 -16.81 12.18
N ARG A 103 -18.41 -18.13 12.33
CA ARG A 103 -17.44 -19.15 11.88
C ARG A 103 -17.76 -19.72 10.52
N THR A 104 -19.01 -19.70 10.11
CA THR A 104 -19.45 -20.18 8.80
C THR A 104 -20.00 -19.02 7.98
N TRP A 105 -19.49 -18.89 6.75
CA TRP A 105 -19.88 -17.87 5.80
C TRP A 105 -20.26 -18.51 4.48
N THR A 106 -21.41 -18.14 3.93
CA THR A 106 -21.90 -18.68 2.67
C THR A 106 -22.13 -17.55 1.68
N VAL A 107 -21.62 -17.71 0.47
CA VAL A 107 -21.71 -16.71 -0.60
C VAL A 107 -22.23 -17.39 -1.86
N LYS A 108 -23.25 -16.79 -2.47
CA LYS A 108 -23.77 -17.18 -3.78
C LYS A 108 -23.06 -16.39 -4.88
N VAL A 109 -22.38 -17.07 -5.77
CA VAL A 109 -21.74 -16.50 -6.97
C VAL A 109 -22.84 -16.23 -8.01
N ARG A 110 -22.81 -15.08 -8.64
CA ARG A 110 -23.78 -14.71 -9.67
C ARG A 110 -23.57 -15.59 -10.92
N PRO A 111 -24.61 -16.29 -11.42
CA PRO A 111 -24.52 -17.06 -12.66
C PRO A 111 -24.27 -16.18 -13.89
N GLY A 112 -23.75 -16.78 -14.97
CA GLY A 112 -23.57 -16.13 -16.27
C GLY A 112 -22.40 -15.16 -16.37
N ILE A 113 -21.53 -15.08 -15.37
CA ILE A 113 -20.31 -14.27 -15.44
C ILE A 113 -19.24 -15.06 -16.20
N LEU A 114 -18.64 -14.45 -17.22
CA LEU A 114 -17.64 -15.07 -18.06
C LEU A 114 -16.24 -14.54 -17.76
N PHE A 115 -15.25 -15.41 -17.81
CA PHE A 115 -13.86 -14.99 -17.98
C PHE A 115 -13.67 -14.31 -19.35
N GLN A 116 -12.65 -13.46 -19.47
CA GLN A 116 -12.19 -13.00 -20.78
C GLN A 116 -11.77 -14.20 -21.63
N ASP A 117 -11.90 -14.08 -22.95
CA ASP A 117 -11.50 -15.16 -23.86
C ASP A 117 -10.00 -15.45 -23.74
N ASP A 118 -9.67 -16.76 -23.69
CA ASP A 118 -8.29 -17.22 -23.68
C ASP A 118 -8.18 -18.56 -24.43
N PRO A 119 -7.05 -18.83 -25.12
CA PRO A 119 -6.80 -20.12 -25.78
C PRO A 119 -6.84 -21.34 -24.85
N ALA A 120 -6.78 -21.16 -23.52
CA ALA A 120 -6.97 -22.23 -22.54
C ALA A 120 -8.37 -22.82 -22.58
N PHE A 121 -9.37 -22.04 -23.01
CA PHE A 121 -10.77 -22.45 -23.05
C PHE A 121 -11.20 -23.11 -24.36
N GLY A 122 -10.26 -23.35 -25.31
CA GLY A 122 -10.57 -24.03 -26.57
C GLY A 122 -11.59 -23.30 -27.46
N GLY A 123 -11.73 -21.98 -27.31
CA GLY A 123 -12.69 -21.15 -28.05
C GLY A 123 -14.12 -21.19 -27.49
N GLN A 124 -14.34 -21.77 -26.32
CA GLN A 124 -15.64 -21.78 -25.65
C GLN A 124 -15.72 -20.73 -24.54
N PRO A 125 -16.87 -20.05 -24.38
CA PRO A 125 -17.07 -19.16 -23.24
C PRO A 125 -16.92 -19.91 -21.90
N ARG A 126 -16.15 -19.38 -20.96
CA ARG A 126 -15.90 -20.01 -19.66
C ARG A 126 -16.59 -19.23 -18.54
N GLU A 127 -17.65 -19.81 -18.00
CA GLU A 127 -18.38 -19.25 -16.89
C GLU A 127 -17.64 -19.42 -15.56
N VAL A 128 -17.65 -18.38 -14.71
CA VAL A 128 -17.13 -18.43 -13.34
C VAL A 128 -17.99 -19.33 -12.47
N THR A 129 -17.34 -20.14 -11.66
CA THR A 129 -17.98 -21.04 -10.70
C THR A 129 -17.41 -20.83 -9.29
N ALA A 130 -18.06 -21.38 -8.28
CA ALA A 130 -17.57 -21.40 -6.91
C ALA A 130 -16.18 -22.05 -6.80
N GLN A 131 -15.92 -23.09 -7.62
CA GLN A 131 -14.65 -23.81 -7.63
C GLN A 131 -13.45 -22.92 -8.06
N ASP A 132 -13.66 -21.90 -8.88
CA ASP A 132 -12.61 -20.98 -9.31
C ASP A 132 -12.09 -20.14 -8.14
N PHE A 133 -12.95 -19.79 -7.18
CA PHE A 133 -12.55 -19.13 -5.93
C PHE A 133 -11.87 -20.09 -4.96
N VAL A 134 -12.34 -21.33 -4.84
CA VAL A 134 -11.69 -22.38 -4.03
C VAL A 134 -10.26 -22.60 -4.53
N TYR A 135 -10.11 -22.75 -5.85
CA TYR A 135 -8.81 -22.90 -6.49
C TYR A 135 -7.90 -21.69 -6.25
N ALA A 136 -8.40 -20.47 -6.50
CA ALA A 136 -7.66 -19.23 -6.30
C ALA A 136 -7.11 -19.11 -4.88
N LEU A 137 -7.93 -19.39 -3.86
CA LEU A 137 -7.51 -19.31 -2.46
C LEU A 137 -6.49 -20.40 -2.09
N LYS A 138 -6.67 -21.62 -2.57
CA LYS A 138 -5.69 -22.71 -2.37
C LYS A 138 -4.33 -22.38 -2.96
N ARG A 139 -4.26 -21.63 -4.08
CA ARG A 139 -3.00 -21.22 -4.70
C ARG A 139 -2.08 -20.43 -3.77
N PHE A 140 -2.62 -19.63 -2.85
CA PHE A 140 -1.81 -18.93 -1.86
C PHE A 140 -1.13 -19.88 -0.87
N ALA A 141 -1.77 -21.01 -0.56
CA ALA A 141 -1.23 -22.00 0.35
C ALA A 141 -0.22 -22.96 -0.33
N ASP A 142 -0.20 -23.04 -1.66
CA ASP A 142 0.76 -23.86 -2.40
C ASP A 142 2.20 -23.36 -2.19
N PRO A 143 3.10 -24.20 -1.62
CA PRO A 143 4.51 -23.81 -1.41
C PRO A 143 5.24 -23.46 -2.71
N ALA A 144 4.87 -24.04 -3.85
CA ALA A 144 5.51 -23.79 -5.15
C ALA A 144 5.30 -22.35 -5.62
N ASN A 145 4.18 -21.74 -5.29
CA ASN A 145 3.89 -20.34 -5.63
C ASN A 145 4.71 -19.33 -4.82
N LYS A 146 5.29 -19.76 -3.68
CA LYS A 146 6.07 -18.89 -2.78
C LYS A 146 5.34 -17.59 -2.45
N SER A 147 4.03 -17.70 -2.24
CA SER A 147 3.17 -16.54 -2.07
C SER A 147 3.66 -15.60 -0.96
N PRO A 148 3.90 -14.32 -1.27
CA PRO A 148 4.38 -13.35 -0.27
C PRO A 148 3.28 -12.96 0.74
N VAL A 149 2.02 -13.28 0.46
CA VAL A 149 0.85 -12.95 1.31
C VAL A 149 0.29 -14.17 2.04
N VAL A 150 0.93 -15.34 1.93
CA VAL A 150 0.45 -16.60 2.53
C VAL A 150 0.17 -16.50 4.03
N ALA A 151 1.00 -15.76 4.77
CA ALA A 151 0.80 -15.58 6.22
C ALA A 151 -0.56 -14.94 6.54
N GLY A 152 -0.95 -13.89 5.79
CA GLY A 152 -2.25 -13.23 5.96
C GLY A 152 -3.43 -14.13 5.58
N VAL A 153 -3.27 -14.99 4.58
CA VAL A 153 -4.30 -15.97 4.20
C VAL A 153 -4.47 -17.04 5.27
N LEU A 154 -3.37 -17.56 5.82
CA LEU A 154 -3.41 -18.56 6.91
C LEU A 154 -3.94 -17.98 8.23
N GLU A 155 -3.74 -16.68 8.46
CA GLU A 155 -4.29 -15.97 9.63
C GLU A 155 -5.83 -15.93 9.64
N GLN A 156 -6.49 -16.08 8.48
CA GLN A 156 -7.94 -16.22 8.40
C GLN A 156 -8.46 -17.53 9.02
N LYS A 157 -7.57 -18.50 9.30
CA LYS A 157 -7.91 -19.76 9.98
C LYS A 157 -8.96 -20.61 9.26
N TYR A 158 -8.84 -20.70 7.92
CA TYR A 158 -9.64 -21.66 7.17
C TYR A 158 -9.34 -23.10 7.62
N ILE A 159 -10.37 -23.84 8.06
CA ILE A 159 -10.23 -25.21 8.57
C ILE A 159 -9.57 -26.10 7.49
N GLY A 160 -8.43 -26.69 7.83
CA GLY A 160 -7.69 -27.62 6.98
C GLY A 160 -6.71 -27.02 5.98
N LEU A 161 -6.73 -25.68 5.72
CA LEU A 161 -5.84 -25.07 4.73
C LEU A 161 -4.36 -25.10 5.17
N ALA A 162 -4.09 -24.79 6.43
CA ALA A 162 -2.74 -24.84 6.98
C ALA A 162 -2.19 -26.28 6.95
N ALA A 163 -3.00 -27.27 7.35
CA ALA A 163 -2.62 -28.68 7.33
C ALA A 163 -2.30 -29.19 5.91
N LEU A 164 -3.09 -28.78 4.92
CA LEU A 164 -2.85 -29.12 3.51
C LEU A 164 -1.49 -28.58 3.03
N ARG A 165 -1.16 -27.34 3.38
CA ARG A 165 0.14 -26.74 3.09
C ARG A 165 1.30 -27.47 3.80
N GLU A 166 1.16 -27.74 5.09
CA GLU A 166 2.18 -28.44 5.87
C GLU A 166 2.45 -29.85 5.33
N LYS A 167 1.40 -30.55 4.90
CA LYS A 167 1.52 -31.84 4.24
C LYS A 167 2.41 -31.74 3.00
N ALA A 168 2.14 -30.78 2.10
CA ALA A 168 2.94 -30.58 0.88
C ALA A 168 4.41 -30.26 1.19
N LEU A 169 4.67 -29.41 2.20
CA LEU A 169 6.03 -29.08 2.66
C LEU A 169 6.78 -30.29 3.24
N LYS A 170 6.10 -31.07 4.08
CA LYS A 170 6.68 -32.24 4.76
C LYS A 170 6.97 -33.38 3.78
N GLU A 171 6.03 -33.67 2.90
CA GLU A 171 6.15 -34.75 1.92
C GLU A 171 6.99 -34.35 0.70
N LYS A 172 7.24 -33.05 0.48
CA LYS A 172 7.93 -32.50 -0.71
C LYS A 172 7.28 -32.92 -2.03
N LYS A 173 5.96 -33.07 -2.01
CA LYS A 173 5.12 -33.40 -3.18
C LYS A 173 4.42 -32.15 -3.71
N PRO A 174 3.96 -32.16 -4.98
CA PRO A 174 3.08 -31.12 -5.49
C PRO A 174 1.87 -30.91 -4.58
N PHE A 175 1.44 -29.64 -4.46
CA PHE A 175 0.27 -29.29 -3.68
C PHE A 175 -0.99 -29.91 -4.27
N ASP A 176 -1.77 -30.58 -3.43
CA ASP A 176 -2.99 -31.26 -3.85
C ASP A 176 -4.17 -30.29 -3.88
N TYR A 177 -4.50 -29.80 -5.06
CA TYR A 177 -5.63 -28.90 -5.28
C TYR A 177 -6.99 -29.60 -5.21
N ASP A 178 -7.02 -30.93 -5.38
CA ASP A 178 -8.24 -31.71 -5.47
C ASP A 178 -8.70 -32.24 -4.10
N THR A 179 -7.80 -32.30 -3.09
CA THR A 179 -8.20 -32.59 -1.70
C THR A 179 -9.19 -31.55 -1.21
N GLU A 180 -10.41 -31.97 -0.91
CA GLU A 180 -11.40 -31.11 -0.26
C GLU A 180 -10.97 -30.76 1.18
N ILE A 181 -11.16 -29.51 1.55
CA ILE A 181 -10.95 -29.01 2.91
C ILE A 181 -12.25 -28.37 3.43
N GLU A 182 -12.52 -28.54 4.69
CA GLU A 182 -13.74 -28.02 5.32
C GLU A 182 -13.79 -26.48 5.28
N GLY A 183 -12.63 -25.83 5.35
CA GLY A 183 -12.50 -24.37 5.44
C GLY A 183 -12.89 -23.62 4.17
N ILE A 184 -12.83 -24.23 3.00
CA ILE A 184 -13.16 -23.57 1.72
C ILE A 184 -13.75 -24.63 0.78
N ARG A 185 -15.06 -24.55 0.52
CA ARG A 185 -15.78 -25.54 -0.30
C ARG A 185 -16.72 -24.89 -1.29
N ALA A 186 -16.80 -25.46 -2.49
CA ALA A 186 -17.93 -25.25 -3.39
C ALA A 186 -19.03 -26.26 -3.00
N LEU A 187 -20.15 -25.77 -2.48
CA LEU A 187 -21.30 -26.64 -2.14
C LEU A 187 -22.07 -27.09 -3.37
N ASP A 188 -22.11 -26.21 -4.38
CA ASP A 188 -22.62 -26.44 -5.71
C ASP A 188 -21.87 -25.54 -6.71
N ARG A 189 -22.32 -25.49 -7.97
CA ARG A 189 -21.68 -24.71 -9.04
C ARG A 189 -21.50 -23.22 -8.70
N HIS A 190 -22.43 -22.65 -7.91
CA HIS A 190 -22.47 -21.20 -7.64
C HIS A 190 -22.52 -20.85 -6.15
N THR A 191 -22.35 -21.83 -5.25
CA THR A 191 -22.35 -21.59 -3.81
C THR A 191 -21.02 -21.96 -3.20
N ILE A 192 -20.35 -20.99 -2.60
CA ILE A 192 -19.10 -21.19 -1.86
C ILE A 192 -19.36 -21.03 -0.36
N GLN A 193 -18.79 -21.93 0.45
CA GLN A 193 -18.83 -21.87 1.91
C GLN A 193 -17.42 -21.79 2.46
N PHE A 194 -17.26 -20.86 3.40
CA PHE A 194 -16.05 -20.72 4.20
C PHE A 194 -16.34 -21.14 5.63
N ARG A 195 -15.47 -21.97 6.23
CA ARG A 195 -15.53 -22.35 7.64
C ARG A 195 -14.20 -22.06 8.32
N LEU A 196 -14.28 -21.36 9.45
CA LEU A 196 -13.14 -20.79 10.17
C LEU A 196 -13.01 -21.44 11.53
N GLU A 197 -11.79 -21.62 12.01
CA GLU A 197 -11.51 -22.17 13.36
C GLU A 197 -11.97 -21.22 14.47
N GLU A 198 -12.06 -19.92 14.19
CA GLU A 198 -12.40 -18.86 15.13
C GLU A 198 -13.49 -17.94 14.58
N PRO A 199 -14.31 -17.28 15.43
CA PRO A 199 -15.23 -16.24 14.98
C PRO A 199 -14.50 -15.11 14.23
N ARG A 200 -15.05 -14.69 13.10
CA ARG A 200 -14.50 -13.57 12.28
C ARG A 200 -15.62 -12.66 11.78
N PRO A 201 -16.17 -11.77 12.61
CA PRO A 201 -17.33 -10.93 12.23
C PRO A 201 -17.10 -10.05 10.98
N ARG A 202 -15.84 -9.72 10.67
CA ARG A 202 -15.46 -8.89 9.49
C ARG A 202 -14.87 -9.70 8.34
N PHE A 203 -15.09 -11.02 8.34
CA PHE A 203 -14.57 -11.88 7.28
C PHE A 203 -15.07 -11.45 5.89
N GLY A 204 -16.33 -10.99 5.79
CA GLY A 204 -16.90 -10.49 4.54
C GLY A 204 -16.06 -9.38 3.88
N ASP A 205 -15.50 -8.46 4.68
CA ASP A 205 -14.66 -7.38 4.16
C ASP A 205 -13.35 -7.90 3.52
N SER A 206 -12.82 -9.00 4.04
CA SER A 206 -11.61 -9.63 3.50
C SER A 206 -11.81 -10.20 2.10
N LEU A 207 -13.06 -10.41 1.69
CA LEU A 207 -13.42 -10.91 0.36
C LEU A 207 -13.55 -9.78 -0.70
N ALA A 208 -13.31 -8.50 -0.31
CA ALA A 208 -13.37 -7.34 -1.19
C ALA A 208 -11.95 -6.90 -1.63
N ALA A 209 -11.23 -7.79 -2.30
CA ALA A 209 -9.85 -7.55 -2.76
C ALA A 209 -9.67 -8.11 -4.18
N HIS A 210 -10.07 -7.34 -5.18
CA HIS A 210 -10.00 -7.71 -6.61
C HIS A 210 -8.58 -8.07 -7.04
N ASP A 211 -7.61 -7.39 -6.50
CA ASP A 211 -6.20 -7.51 -6.82
C ASP A 211 -5.56 -8.85 -6.41
N LEU A 212 -6.13 -9.51 -5.38
CA LEU A 212 -5.60 -10.77 -4.85
C LEU A 212 -6.61 -11.92 -4.87
N PHE A 213 -7.86 -11.67 -4.47
CA PHE A 213 -8.85 -12.74 -4.23
C PHE A 213 -9.90 -12.86 -5.35
N GLY A 214 -9.54 -12.44 -6.56
CA GLY A 214 -10.36 -12.65 -7.75
C GLY A 214 -10.44 -14.14 -8.15
N ALA A 215 -11.49 -14.47 -8.93
CA ALA A 215 -11.64 -15.80 -9.50
C ALA A 215 -10.49 -16.11 -10.46
N VAL A 216 -9.95 -17.34 -10.40
CA VAL A 216 -8.86 -17.81 -11.26
C VAL A 216 -9.24 -19.16 -11.89
N ALA A 217 -9.23 -19.23 -13.22
CA ALA A 217 -9.48 -20.46 -13.94
C ALA A 217 -8.26 -21.40 -13.89
N ARG A 218 -8.45 -22.64 -13.41
CA ARG A 218 -7.38 -23.63 -13.24
C ARG A 218 -6.71 -23.97 -14.56
N GLU A 219 -7.47 -24.14 -15.61
CA GLU A 219 -7.01 -24.48 -16.96
C GLU A 219 -6.07 -23.42 -17.56
N VAL A 220 -6.24 -22.16 -17.19
CA VAL A 220 -5.32 -21.06 -17.59
C VAL A 220 -3.97 -21.22 -16.88
N VAL A 221 -4.01 -21.46 -15.57
CA VAL A 221 -2.78 -21.65 -14.78
C VAL A 221 -2.00 -22.87 -15.25
N GLU A 222 -2.69 -23.99 -15.50
CA GLU A 222 -2.09 -25.23 -15.99
C GLU A 222 -1.49 -25.06 -17.39
N LYS A 223 -2.17 -24.33 -18.28
CA LYS A 223 -1.68 -24.06 -19.64
C LYS A 223 -0.40 -23.22 -19.65
N TYR A 224 -0.35 -22.14 -18.86
CA TYR A 224 0.78 -21.21 -18.91
C TYR A 224 1.88 -21.51 -17.90
N GLY A 225 1.64 -22.32 -16.87
CA GLY A 225 2.64 -22.74 -15.90
C GLY A 225 3.45 -21.55 -15.33
N ASP A 226 4.76 -21.55 -15.51
CA ASP A 226 5.63 -20.48 -15.03
C ASP A 226 5.47 -19.14 -15.77
N ALA A 227 4.84 -19.16 -16.94
CA ALA A 227 4.53 -17.94 -17.70
C ALA A 227 3.25 -17.25 -17.23
N ILE A 228 2.49 -17.83 -16.29
CA ILE A 228 1.22 -17.27 -15.78
C ILE A 228 1.31 -15.79 -15.34
N PRO A 229 2.44 -15.27 -14.79
CA PRO A 229 2.53 -13.84 -14.46
C PRO A 229 2.39 -12.89 -15.66
N ALA A 230 2.54 -13.37 -16.89
CA ALA A 230 2.35 -12.60 -18.12
C ALA A 230 0.98 -12.86 -18.80
N HIS A 231 0.19 -13.77 -18.27
CA HIS A 231 -1.09 -14.20 -18.83
C HIS A 231 -2.25 -14.09 -17.82
N PRO A 232 -2.52 -12.87 -17.28
CA PRO A 232 -3.64 -12.69 -16.37
C PRO A 232 -4.97 -12.79 -17.12
N VAL A 233 -5.78 -13.77 -16.76
CA VAL A 233 -7.10 -14.02 -17.33
C VAL A 233 -8.15 -13.89 -16.23
N GLY A 234 -8.95 -12.84 -16.28
CA GLY A 234 -9.94 -12.53 -15.26
C GLY A 234 -11.31 -12.19 -15.84
N THR A 235 -12.18 -11.70 -15.00
CA THR A 235 -13.56 -11.32 -15.32
C THR A 235 -13.74 -9.80 -15.36
N GLY A 236 -12.70 -9.05 -15.05
CA GLY A 236 -12.74 -7.61 -14.83
C GLY A 236 -12.95 -6.77 -16.09
N PRO A 237 -13.09 -5.44 -15.92
CA PRO A 237 -13.41 -4.52 -17.01
C PRO A 237 -12.33 -4.38 -18.06
N PHE A 238 -11.11 -4.78 -17.77
CA PHE A 238 -9.97 -4.70 -18.69
C PHE A 238 -9.25 -6.02 -18.82
N ARG A 239 -8.53 -6.18 -19.96
CA ARG A 239 -7.62 -7.30 -20.22
C ARG A 239 -6.24 -6.75 -20.58
N LEU A 240 -5.19 -7.51 -20.26
CA LEU A 240 -3.83 -7.20 -20.66
C LEU A 240 -3.64 -7.49 -22.16
N VAL A 241 -3.18 -6.51 -22.93
CA VAL A 241 -2.89 -6.70 -24.37
C VAL A 241 -1.42 -6.49 -24.72
N GLN A 242 -0.69 -5.75 -23.88
CA GLN A 242 0.75 -5.57 -24.06
C GLN A 242 1.44 -5.39 -22.70
N TRP A 243 2.54 -6.08 -22.53
CA TRP A 243 3.43 -5.90 -21.40
C TRP A 243 4.89 -5.91 -21.85
N ARG A 244 5.52 -4.77 -21.73
CA ARG A 244 6.97 -4.62 -21.84
C ARG A 244 7.49 -4.25 -20.47
N ARG A 245 8.14 -5.22 -19.82
CA ARG A 245 8.62 -5.08 -18.43
C ARG A 245 9.34 -3.76 -18.22
N SER A 246 9.05 -3.11 -17.09
CA SER A 246 9.66 -1.84 -16.66
C SER A 246 9.56 -0.71 -17.69
N SER A 247 8.62 -0.77 -18.63
CA SER A 247 8.49 0.22 -19.69
C SER A 247 7.04 0.60 -19.99
N LEU A 248 6.20 -0.38 -20.38
CA LEU A 248 4.83 -0.12 -20.82
C LEU A 248 3.90 -1.28 -20.51
N ILE A 249 2.76 -0.96 -19.94
CA ILE A 249 1.63 -1.89 -19.76
C ILE A 249 0.43 -1.29 -20.49
N VAL A 250 -0.26 -2.09 -21.29
CA VAL A 250 -1.46 -1.68 -22.00
C VAL A 250 -2.61 -2.60 -21.67
N LEU A 251 -3.67 -2.01 -21.17
CA LEU A 251 -4.94 -2.69 -20.94
C LEU A 251 -5.97 -2.16 -21.93
N GLU A 252 -6.85 -3.04 -22.39
CA GLU A 252 -8.02 -2.69 -23.21
C GLU A 252 -9.29 -3.18 -22.53
N ARG A 253 -10.42 -2.55 -22.87
CA ARG A 253 -11.74 -3.00 -22.44
C ARG A 253 -11.89 -4.49 -22.73
N ASN A 254 -12.32 -5.24 -21.72
CA ASN A 254 -12.66 -6.65 -21.87
C ASN A 254 -13.98 -6.79 -22.66
N PRO A 255 -13.98 -7.42 -23.85
CA PRO A 255 -15.20 -7.56 -24.67
C PRO A 255 -16.30 -8.37 -24.00
N THR A 256 -15.93 -9.34 -23.17
CA THR A 256 -16.86 -10.22 -22.46
C THR A 256 -17.32 -9.65 -21.11
N TYR A 257 -16.86 -8.42 -20.76
CA TYR A 257 -17.27 -7.79 -19.51
C TYR A 257 -18.80 -7.53 -19.53
N ARG A 258 -19.46 -8.02 -18.48
CA ARG A 258 -20.92 -7.93 -18.33
C ARG A 258 -21.44 -6.48 -18.30
N ASP A 259 -22.74 -6.28 -18.39
CA ASP A 259 -23.37 -4.95 -18.26
C ASP A 259 -23.39 -4.50 -16.79
N VAL A 260 -22.29 -3.87 -16.36
CA VAL A 260 -22.19 -3.21 -15.04
C VAL A 260 -22.42 -1.72 -15.22
N ARG A 261 -23.26 -1.15 -14.34
CA ARG A 261 -23.61 0.26 -14.36
C ARG A 261 -22.98 1.00 -13.20
N TYR A 262 -22.60 2.26 -13.41
CA TYR A 262 -22.08 3.12 -12.34
C TYR A 262 -23.15 3.34 -11.29
N GLU A 263 -22.89 2.86 -10.09
CA GLU A 263 -23.72 3.02 -8.90
C GLU A 263 -22.80 3.23 -7.70
N ALA A 264 -23.21 4.09 -6.75
CA ALA A 264 -22.47 4.35 -5.53
C ALA A 264 -23.40 4.99 -4.48
N GLU A 265 -22.97 4.96 -3.22
CA GLU A 265 -23.72 5.49 -2.07
C GLU A 265 -22.91 6.56 -1.32
N PRO A 266 -22.65 7.75 -1.91
CA PRO A 266 -22.00 8.82 -1.18
C PRO A 266 -22.87 9.31 -0.03
N ALA A 267 -22.26 9.75 1.06
CA ALA A 267 -22.98 10.38 2.18
C ALA A 267 -23.75 11.63 1.70
N SER A 268 -24.84 11.97 2.37
CA SER A 268 -25.71 13.10 1.98
C SER A 268 -25.01 14.46 2.05
N ASP A 269 -24.03 14.60 2.93
CA ASP A 269 -23.19 15.80 3.14
C ASP A 269 -21.92 15.81 2.26
N ASP A 270 -21.67 14.73 1.51
CA ASP A 270 -20.54 14.64 0.57
C ASP A 270 -20.88 15.26 -0.78
N ALA A 271 -20.81 16.59 -0.88
CA ALA A 271 -21.17 17.32 -2.09
C ALA A 271 -20.41 16.84 -3.34
N GLN A 272 -19.13 16.47 -3.21
CA GLN A 272 -18.34 15.95 -4.33
C GLN A 272 -18.84 14.58 -4.78
N GLY A 273 -19.07 13.67 -3.83
CA GLY A 273 -19.62 12.34 -4.12
C GLY A 273 -20.99 12.41 -4.77
N GLN A 274 -21.88 13.27 -4.25
CA GLN A 274 -23.22 13.50 -4.82
C GLN A 274 -23.15 14.03 -6.25
N ALA A 275 -22.25 14.96 -6.54
CA ALA A 275 -22.06 15.49 -7.90
C ALA A 275 -21.54 14.42 -8.87
N LEU A 276 -20.63 13.54 -8.43
CA LEU A 276 -20.14 12.41 -9.23
C LEU A 276 -21.25 11.40 -9.50
N LEU A 277 -22.02 11.04 -8.46
CA LEU A 277 -23.17 10.15 -8.63
C LEU A 277 -24.18 10.71 -9.62
N ALA A 278 -24.59 11.98 -9.46
CA ALA A 278 -25.52 12.63 -10.38
C ALA A 278 -25.02 12.62 -11.84
N ARG A 279 -23.73 12.77 -12.06
CA ARG A 279 -23.11 12.78 -13.39
C ARG A 279 -23.06 11.41 -14.05
N PHE A 280 -22.81 10.35 -13.28
CA PHE A 280 -22.44 9.04 -13.85
C PHE A 280 -23.45 7.92 -13.58
N LYS A 281 -24.41 8.09 -12.68
CA LYS A 281 -25.41 7.07 -12.33
C LYS A 281 -26.03 6.42 -13.57
N GLY A 282 -26.01 5.10 -13.61
CA GLY A 282 -26.57 4.29 -14.69
C GLY A 282 -25.70 4.19 -15.95
N ARG A 283 -24.57 4.88 -16.04
CA ARG A 283 -23.66 4.74 -17.19
C ARG A 283 -22.97 3.37 -17.16
N ARG A 284 -22.84 2.75 -18.34
CA ARG A 284 -22.19 1.46 -18.49
C ARG A 284 -20.67 1.58 -18.22
N LEU A 285 -20.13 0.61 -17.49
CA LEU A 285 -18.71 0.49 -17.20
C LEU A 285 -18.02 -0.56 -18.11
N PRO A 286 -16.72 -0.41 -18.37
CA PRO A 286 -15.87 0.76 -18.12
C PRO A 286 -16.27 1.93 -19.01
N MET A 287 -16.06 3.19 -18.54
CA MET A 287 -16.37 4.39 -19.33
C MET A 287 -15.22 4.77 -20.30
N ILE A 288 -14.06 4.15 -20.15
CA ILE A 288 -12.88 4.31 -21.03
C ILE A 288 -12.60 3.01 -21.78
N ASP A 289 -11.87 3.11 -22.88
CA ASP A 289 -11.62 1.98 -23.77
C ASP A 289 -10.25 1.33 -23.54
N ARG A 290 -9.27 2.12 -23.06
CA ARG A 290 -7.88 1.70 -22.96
C ARG A 290 -7.17 2.43 -21.82
N VAL A 291 -6.22 1.73 -21.18
CA VAL A 291 -5.28 2.30 -20.22
C VAL A 291 -3.87 2.04 -20.71
N GLU A 292 -3.06 3.09 -20.82
CA GLU A 292 -1.64 3.01 -21.16
C GLU A 292 -0.83 3.47 -19.96
N ILE A 293 0.00 2.58 -19.42
CA ILE A 293 0.78 2.81 -18.21
C ILE A 293 2.25 2.84 -18.58
N SER A 294 2.86 4.01 -18.48
CA SER A 294 4.31 4.19 -18.65
C SER A 294 5.01 4.03 -17.30
N ILE A 295 6.18 3.41 -17.26
CA ILE A 295 7.02 3.38 -16.08
C ILE A 295 8.01 4.54 -16.16
N ILE A 296 7.91 5.52 -15.23
CA ILE A 296 8.79 6.69 -15.14
C ILE A 296 9.24 6.81 -13.68
N GLU A 297 10.39 6.25 -13.37
CA GLU A 297 10.88 6.12 -11.99
C GLU A 297 11.33 7.47 -11.42
N GLU A 298 12.01 8.29 -12.24
CA GLU A 298 12.53 9.58 -11.83
C GLU A 298 11.43 10.62 -11.62
N THR A 299 11.49 11.38 -10.54
CA THR A 299 10.45 12.34 -10.13
C THR A 299 10.31 13.51 -11.09
N GLN A 300 11.43 14.09 -11.55
CA GLN A 300 11.40 15.24 -12.44
C GLN A 300 10.86 14.89 -13.84
N PRO A 301 11.31 13.82 -14.54
CA PRO A 301 10.70 13.37 -15.79
C PRO A 301 9.20 13.08 -15.66
N ARG A 302 8.78 12.45 -14.56
CA ARG A 302 7.36 12.17 -14.31
C ARG A 302 6.54 13.45 -14.13
N TRP A 303 7.06 14.43 -13.40
CA TRP A 303 6.43 15.74 -13.24
C TRP A 303 6.32 16.48 -14.59
N LEU A 304 7.39 16.48 -15.38
CA LEU A 304 7.39 17.10 -16.72
C LEU A 304 6.44 16.38 -17.69
N ALA A 305 6.33 15.05 -17.63
CA ALA A 305 5.37 14.29 -18.43
C ALA A 305 3.92 14.72 -18.14
N PHE A 306 3.58 15.02 -16.88
CA PHE A 306 2.28 15.58 -16.53
C PHE A 306 2.10 16.99 -17.08
N LEU A 307 3.05 17.90 -16.86
CA LEU A 307 2.96 19.28 -17.35
C LEU A 307 2.82 19.36 -18.88
N ASN A 308 3.46 18.43 -19.59
CA ASN A 308 3.40 18.32 -21.07
C ASN A 308 2.20 17.50 -21.58
N ALA A 309 1.22 17.20 -20.72
CA ALA A 309 0.01 16.45 -21.07
C ALA A 309 0.30 15.06 -21.70
N GLN A 310 1.43 14.43 -21.36
CA GLN A 310 1.78 13.07 -21.78
C GLN A 310 1.10 12.01 -20.91
N ILE A 311 0.77 12.35 -19.65
CA ILE A 311 -0.01 11.55 -18.70
C ILE A 311 -1.19 12.38 -18.18
N ASP A 312 -2.29 11.71 -17.87
CA ASP A 312 -3.56 12.37 -17.52
C ASP A 312 -3.72 12.62 -16.01
N PHE A 313 -2.94 11.90 -15.21
CA PHE A 313 -2.95 11.87 -13.74
C PHE A 313 -1.53 11.87 -13.21
N VAL A 314 -1.30 12.55 -12.08
CA VAL A 314 -0.07 12.41 -11.31
C VAL A 314 -0.36 12.52 -9.80
N ASN A 315 0.21 11.60 -9.02
CA ASN A 315 0.44 11.86 -7.61
C ASN A 315 1.68 12.75 -7.51
N VAL A 316 1.49 13.97 -7.02
CA VAL A 316 2.53 15.02 -7.05
C VAL A 316 3.73 14.58 -6.20
N PRO A 317 4.93 14.46 -6.77
CA PRO A 317 6.12 14.16 -5.99
C PRO A 317 6.35 15.22 -4.91
N GLY A 318 6.78 14.80 -3.71
CA GLY A 318 6.88 15.67 -2.53
C GLY A 318 7.69 16.95 -2.75
N GLU A 319 8.70 16.92 -3.61
CA GLU A 319 9.54 18.06 -3.97
C GLU A 319 8.79 19.14 -4.77
N PHE A 320 7.74 18.77 -5.51
CA PHE A 320 6.95 19.69 -6.33
C PHE A 320 5.64 20.12 -5.68
N VAL A 321 5.27 19.59 -4.50
CA VAL A 321 3.97 19.89 -3.87
C VAL A 321 3.77 21.37 -3.62
N ASN A 322 4.76 22.08 -3.10
CA ASN A 322 4.63 23.53 -2.83
C ASN A 322 4.50 24.36 -4.11
N GLN A 323 5.05 23.89 -5.23
CA GLN A 323 4.90 24.51 -6.55
C GLN A 323 3.55 24.17 -7.18
N ALA A 324 3.11 22.93 -7.06
CA ALA A 324 1.90 22.41 -7.68
C ALA A 324 0.63 22.77 -6.91
N MET A 325 0.70 22.68 -5.58
CA MET A 325 -0.45 22.88 -4.67
C MET A 325 -0.05 23.69 -3.44
N PRO A 326 0.34 24.97 -3.60
CA PRO A 326 0.64 25.86 -2.46
C PRO A 326 -0.56 25.94 -1.52
N ASN A 327 -0.31 25.76 -0.23
CA ASN A 327 -1.36 25.73 0.82
C ASN A 327 -2.51 24.72 0.53
N GLY A 328 -2.20 23.61 -0.16
CA GLY A 328 -3.17 22.57 -0.49
C GLY A 328 -4.16 22.91 -1.61
N ARG A 329 -3.96 24.01 -2.32
CA ARG A 329 -4.77 24.44 -3.47
C ARG A 329 -3.93 24.41 -4.74
N VAL A 330 -4.56 24.07 -5.86
CA VAL A 330 -3.88 24.05 -7.17
C VAL A 330 -3.29 25.44 -7.47
N ALA A 331 -2.04 25.46 -7.89
CA ALA A 331 -1.34 26.71 -8.26
C ALA A 331 -2.09 27.46 -9.37
N PRO A 332 -2.14 28.82 -9.34
CA PRO A 332 -2.95 29.62 -10.28
C PRO A 332 -2.69 29.33 -11.76
N ASN A 333 -1.44 29.09 -12.14
CA ASN A 333 -1.06 28.73 -13.51
C ASN A 333 -1.62 27.36 -13.95
N LEU A 334 -1.64 26.39 -13.05
CA LEU A 334 -2.20 25.07 -13.31
C LEU A 334 -3.74 25.11 -13.32
N ALA A 335 -4.34 25.86 -12.40
CA ALA A 335 -5.79 26.09 -12.35
C ALA A 335 -6.29 26.80 -13.61
N LYS A 336 -5.53 27.78 -14.17
CA LYS A 336 -5.84 28.44 -15.45
C LYS A 336 -5.81 27.47 -16.63
N ALA A 337 -4.99 26.41 -16.56
CA ALA A 337 -4.98 25.32 -17.54
C ALA A 337 -6.11 24.29 -17.32
N GLY A 338 -7.01 24.54 -16.36
CA GLY A 338 -8.12 23.64 -16.02
C GLY A 338 -7.73 22.39 -15.22
N ILE A 339 -6.48 22.30 -14.76
CA ILE A 339 -5.99 21.20 -13.93
C ILE A 339 -6.72 21.22 -12.58
N GLN A 340 -7.22 20.06 -12.16
CA GLN A 340 -7.90 19.88 -10.89
C GLN A 340 -6.98 19.17 -9.90
N GLY A 341 -7.07 19.56 -8.63
CA GLY A 341 -6.27 19.00 -7.55
C GLY A 341 -7.14 18.37 -6.48
N TYR A 342 -6.66 17.24 -5.97
CA TYR A 342 -7.31 16.49 -4.91
C TYR A 342 -6.29 16.25 -3.80
N ARG A 343 -6.61 16.75 -2.61
CA ARG A 343 -5.81 16.54 -1.40
C ARG A 343 -6.60 15.68 -0.45
N ALA A 344 -6.08 14.51 -0.13
CA ALA A 344 -6.74 13.56 0.75
C ALA A 344 -5.79 13.08 1.85
N LEU A 345 -6.30 12.98 3.08
CA LEU A 345 -5.60 12.34 4.18
C LEU A 345 -5.57 10.83 3.93
N ASN A 346 -4.38 10.22 3.97
CA ASN A 346 -4.23 8.80 3.74
C ASN A 346 -4.61 7.99 4.98
N PRO A 347 -5.10 6.76 4.80
CA PRO A 347 -5.16 5.78 5.87
C PRO A 347 -3.77 5.21 6.18
N ASP A 348 -2.86 6.06 6.63
CA ASP A 348 -1.48 5.70 6.92
C ASP A 348 -0.93 6.41 8.17
N SER A 349 0.21 5.93 8.65
CA SER A 349 0.99 6.57 9.70
C SER A 349 2.48 6.45 9.44
N ALA A 350 3.25 7.45 9.88
CA ALA A 350 4.68 7.33 10.06
C ALA A 350 5.00 7.23 11.56
N PHE A 351 5.96 6.41 11.89
CA PHE A 351 6.31 6.11 13.28
C PHE A 351 7.77 5.65 13.41
N THR A 352 8.32 5.80 14.62
CA THR A 352 9.55 5.15 15.04
C THR A 352 9.23 4.08 16.06
N TYR A 353 9.73 2.86 15.89
CA TYR A 353 9.63 1.84 16.92
C TYR A 353 10.86 1.82 17.82
N PHE A 354 10.64 1.39 19.05
CA PHE A 354 11.68 1.07 20.05
C PHE A 354 11.74 -0.44 20.20
N ASN A 355 12.90 -1.05 19.97
CA ASN A 355 13.06 -2.49 20.15
C ASN A 355 12.98 -2.83 21.64
N MET A 356 11.95 -3.54 22.05
CA MET A 356 11.69 -3.88 23.45
C MET A 356 12.67 -4.91 24.02
N ASP A 357 13.44 -5.59 23.16
CA ASP A 357 14.50 -6.51 23.56
C ASP A 357 15.89 -5.80 23.64
N ASP A 358 15.98 -4.52 23.27
CA ASP A 358 17.23 -3.76 23.28
C ASP A 358 17.63 -3.36 24.72
N PRO A 359 18.92 -3.48 25.11
CA PRO A 359 19.37 -3.18 26.47
C PRO A 359 19.31 -1.69 26.83
N VAL A 360 19.24 -0.77 25.88
CA VAL A 360 19.16 0.68 26.13
C VAL A 360 17.71 1.15 26.21
N VAL A 361 16.94 0.95 25.15
CA VAL A 361 15.58 1.48 25.03
C VAL A 361 14.49 0.47 25.39
N GLY A 362 14.80 -0.83 25.42
CA GLY A 362 13.86 -1.91 25.64
C GLY A 362 13.53 -2.14 27.13
N GLY A 363 12.60 -3.05 27.36
CA GLY A 363 12.13 -3.42 28.70
C GLY A 363 10.93 -2.63 29.20
N TYR A 364 10.42 -3.04 30.37
CA TYR A 364 9.14 -2.56 30.94
C TYR A 364 9.33 -1.88 32.31
N THR A 365 10.56 -1.74 32.77
CA THR A 365 10.84 -1.07 34.04
C THR A 365 10.54 0.44 33.95
N PRO A 366 10.22 1.12 35.07
CA PRO A 366 9.84 2.53 35.06
C PRO A 366 10.85 3.45 34.34
N GLU A 367 12.16 3.22 34.54
CA GLU A 367 13.21 4.02 33.89
C GLU A 367 13.22 3.80 32.38
N LYS A 368 12.97 2.57 31.87
CA LYS A 368 12.91 2.28 30.43
C LYS A 368 11.69 2.90 29.78
N VAL A 369 10.55 2.84 30.45
CA VAL A 369 9.32 3.50 30.01
C VAL A 369 9.52 5.02 29.98
N ALA A 370 10.11 5.59 31.04
CA ALA A 370 10.41 7.03 31.12
C ALA A 370 11.34 7.49 30.00
N LEU A 371 12.39 6.71 29.67
CA LEU A 371 13.29 7.00 28.55
C LEU A 371 12.51 7.09 27.22
N ARG A 372 11.70 6.10 26.87
CA ARG A 372 10.93 6.12 25.61
C ARG A 372 9.94 7.28 25.56
N ARG A 373 9.24 7.55 26.67
CA ARG A 373 8.32 8.70 26.76
C ARG A 373 9.06 10.02 26.63
N ALA A 374 10.23 10.16 27.27
CA ALA A 374 11.05 11.36 27.15
C ALA A 374 11.55 11.57 25.71
N ILE A 375 12.00 10.51 25.03
CA ILE A 375 12.35 10.57 23.61
C ILE A 375 11.12 11.02 22.78
N GLY A 376 9.95 10.44 23.04
CA GLY A 376 8.70 10.82 22.38
C GLY A 376 8.32 12.29 22.57
N LEU A 377 8.43 12.80 23.80
CA LEU A 377 8.16 14.20 24.14
C LEU A 377 9.19 15.19 23.55
N ALA A 378 10.41 14.74 23.31
CA ALA A 378 11.45 15.55 22.71
C ALA A 378 11.34 15.68 21.18
N MET A 379 10.52 14.85 20.51
CA MET A 379 10.34 14.86 19.05
C MET A 379 9.42 16.00 18.60
N ASP A 380 9.98 17.01 17.92
CA ASP A 380 9.25 18.16 17.34
C ASP A 380 8.55 17.76 16.04
N VAL A 381 7.34 17.19 16.18
CA VAL A 381 6.52 16.72 15.05
C VAL A 381 6.06 17.89 14.18
N GLU A 382 5.77 19.07 14.76
CA GLU A 382 5.38 20.25 13.99
C GLU A 382 6.52 20.73 13.07
N ARG A 383 7.77 20.65 13.54
CA ARG A 383 8.93 20.94 12.72
C ARG A 383 9.13 19.90 11.62
N GLU A 384 8.92 18.59 11.92
CA GLU A 384 8.89 17.53 10.90
C GLU A 384 7.89 17.87 9.79
N ILE A 385 6.65 18.20 10.16
CA ILE A 385 5.58 18.51 9.20
C ILE A 385 5.97 19.74 8.37
N ARG A 386 6.41 20.81 9.01
CA ARG A 386 6.70 22.07 8.31
C ARG A 386 7.91 21.98 7.39
N VAL A 387 9.02 21.40 7.87
CA VAL A 387 10.32 21.45 7.18
C VAL A 387 10.50 20.27 6.22
N ILE A 388 10.29 19.06 6.73
CA ILE A 388 10.59 17.85 5.95
C ILE A 388 9.39 17.47 5.07
N ARG A 389 8.18 17.46 5.66
CA ARG A 389 6.95 17.08 4.94
C ARG A 389 6.26 18.24 4.23
N ARG A 390 6.78 19.46 4.37
CA ARG A 390 6.30 20.66 3.65
C ARG A 390 4.79 20.88 3.81
N GLY A 391 4.25 20.65 5.01
CA GLY A 391 2.82 20.75 5.32
C GLY A 391 1.96 19.59 4.81
N GLN A 392 2.56 18.50 4.32
CA GLN A 392 1.82 17.37 3.75
C GLN A 392 1.58 16.24 4.76
N ALA A 393 1.27 16.61 6.00
CA ALA A 393 0.89 15.68 7.05
C ALA A 393 0.11 16.41 8.15
N VAL A 394 -0.54 15.62 9.02
CA VAL A 394 -1.11 16.07 10.30
C VAL A 394 -0.51 15.25 11.43
N PRO A 395 -0.40 15.78 12.67
CA PRO A 395 0.08 15.02 13.81
C PRO A 395 -0.81 13.81 14.09
N ALA A 396 -0.18 12.67 14.36
CA ALA A 396 -0.86 11.44 14.77
C ALA A 396 -0.91 11.33 16.30
N GLN A 397 -2.02 10.80 16.83
CA GLN A 397 -2.22 10.59 18.26
C GLN A 397 -2.13 9.12 18.67
N SER A 398 -2.21 8.20 17.69
CA SER A 398 -2.13 6.75 17.90
C SER A 398 -1.73 6.01 16.62
N MET A 399 -1.51 4.70 16.75
CA MET A 399 -1.25 3.81 15.59
C MET A 399 -2.46 3.60 14.69
N VAL A 400 -3.69 3.78 15.20
CA VAL A 400 -4.92 3.62 14.41
C VAL A 400 -5.02 4.78 13.41
N VAL A 401 -5.18 4.45 12.15
CA VAL A 401 -5.07 5.42 11.04
C VAL A 401 -6.42 5.97 10.58
N PRO A 402 -6.46 7.16 9.96
CA PRO A 402 -7.69 7.74 9.41
C PRO A 402 -8.47 6.78 8.52
N HIS A 403 -9.78 6.96 8.45
CA HIS A 403 -10.72 6.19 7.63
C HIS A 403 -10.88 4.71 8.03
N THR A 404 -10.34 4.29 9.18
CA THR A 404 -10.50 2.93 9.70
C THR A 404 -11.33 2.92 10.98
N SER A 405 -11.92 1.78 11.31
CA SER A 405 -12.62 1.59 12.60
C SER A 405 -11.67 1.86 13.78
N GLY A 406 -12.19 2.39 14.88
CA GLY A 406 -11.40 2.79 16.04
C GLY A 406 -10.54 4.05 15.88
N TYR A 407 -10.50 4.67 14.67
CA TYR A 407 -9.92 5.99 14.51
C TYR A 407 -10.86 7.06 15.09
N ASP A 408 -10.32 7.87 15.97
CA ASP A 408 -11.03 8.98 16.59
C ASP A 408 -10.20 10.26 16.41
N PRO A 409 -10.65 11.22 15.61
CA PRO A 409 -9.93 12.48 15.39
C PRO A 409 -9.89 13.37 16.64
N ALA A 410 -10.77 13.15 17.62
CA ALA A 410 -10.79 13.88 18.89
C ALA A 410 -9.86 13.26 19.94
N PHE A 411 -9.40 12.03 19.73
CA PHE A 411 -8.48 11.36 20.66
C PHE A 411 -7.18 12.13 20.78
N LYS A 412 -6.79 12.43 22.04
CA LYS A 412 -5.53 13.06 22.39
C LYS A 412 -4.72 12.17 23.31
N SER A 413 -3.42 12.16 23.14
CA SER A 413 -2.50 11.38 23.95
C SER A 413 -1.15 12.06 24.04
N GLU A 414 -0.33 11.65 25.02
CA GLU A 414 1.07 12.10 25.14
C GLU A 414 1.89 11.84 23.87
N ASN A 415 1.47 10.88 23.05
CA ASN A 415 2.11 10.62 21.77
C ASN A 415 2.10 11.86 20.84
N GLY A 416 1.10 12.72 20.93
CA GLY A 416 1.02 13.96 20.17
C GLY A 416 1.74 15.16 20.78
N ASP A 417 2.23 15.04 22.03
CA ASP A 417 2.86 16.14 22.74
C ASP A 417 4.31 16.38 22.30
N TYR A 418 4.70 17.65 22.32
CA TYR A 418 6.09 18.09 22.23
C TYR A 418 6.41 18.95 23.45
N ASP A 419 7.19 18.41 24.38
CA ASP A 419 7.54 19.06 25.65
C ASP A 419 8.96 18.64 26.09
N PRO A 420 10.00 19.30 25.58
CA PRO A 420 11.37 18.99 25.95
C PRO A 420 11.67 19.20 27.46
N ALA A 421 10.99 20.15 28.12
CA ALA A 421 11.19 20.39 29.55
C ALA A 421 10.66 19.21 30.39
N ARG A 422 9.48 18.71 30.06
CA ARG A 422 8.92 17.49 30.66
C ARG A 422 9.76 16.26 30.37
N ALA A 423 10.33 16.16 29.14
CA ALA A 423 11.25 15.10 28.77
C ALA A 423 12.51 15.10 29.65
N GLN A 424 13.12 16.29 29.88
CA GLN A 424 14.27 16.44 30.78
C GLN A 424 13.93 16.03 32.20
N ALA A 425 12.80 16.51 32.73
CA ALA A 425 12.35 16.17 34.08
C ALA A 425 12.12 14.66 34.27
N LEU A 426 11.56 13.98 33.26
CA LEU A 426 11.41 12.51 33.28
C LEU A 426 12.76 11.80 33.29
N LEU A 427 13.71 12.27 32.49
CA LEU A 427 15.07 11.70 32.45
C LEU A 427 15.78 11.87 33.79
N ASP A 428 15.73 13.06 34.37
CA ASP A 428 16.35 13.37 35.66
C ASP A 428 15.77 12.50 36.79
N LEU A 429 14.44 12.39 36.85
CA LEU A 429 13.71 11.61 37.87
C LEU A 429 14.11 10.12 37.83
N HIS A 430 14.44 9.60 36.64
CA HIS A 430 14.78 8.18 36.45
C HIS A 430 16.28 7.93 36.29
N GLY A 431 17.14 8.88 36.69
CA GLY A 431 18.58 8.72 36.80
C GLY A 431 19.37 8.80 35.50
N TYR A 432 18.73 9.29 34.42
CA TYR A 432 19.43 9.67 33.20
C TYR A 432 19.95 11.09 33.33
N VAL A 433 21.13 11.28 33.89
CA VAL A 433 21.72 12.59 34.22
C VAL A 433 23.12 12.73 33.65
N ASP A 434 23.54 13.96 33.38
CA ASP A 434 24.92 14.29 33.01
C ASP A 434 25.77 14.29 34.28
N ARG A 435 26.57 13.23 34.50
CA ARG A 435 27.42 13.06 35.70
C ARG A 435 28.80 13.66 35.53
N ASN A 436 29.30 13.76 34.32
CA ASN A 436 30.65 14.19 34.01
C ASN A 436 30.73 15.65 33.56
N GLY A 437 29.58 16.32 33.34
CA GLY A 437 29.48 17.71 32.94
C GLY A 437 29.80 17.99 31.46
N ASP A 438 29.75 16.96 30.59
CA ASP A 438 30.04 17.12 29.17
C ASP A 438 28.80 17.54 28.31
N GLY A 439 27.66 17.76 28.96
CA GLY A 439 26.41 18.15 28.33
C GLY A 439 25.56 16.98 27.83
N TRP A 440 26.01 15.74 28.04
CA TRP A 440 25.32 14.54 27.61
C TRP A 440 24.98 13.64 28.80
N ARG A 441 23.82 13.00 28.73
CA ARG A 441 23.33 12.13 29.79
C ARG A 441 23.96 10.76 29.76
N GLU A 442 24.20 10.19 30.94
CA GLU A 442 24.46 8.79 31.15
C GLU A 442 23.17 8.05 31.54
N ARG A 443 23.18 6.74 31.34
CA ARG A 443 22.18 5.81 31.85
C ARG A 443 22.29 5.66 33.38
N PRO A 444 21.27 5.12 34.06
CA PRO A 444 21.33 4.88 35.51
C PRO A 444 22.52 4.02 35.95
N ASP A 445 23.04 3.13 35.08
CA ASP A 445 24.22 2.30 35.32
C ASP A 445 25.56 3.03 35.03
N GLY A 446 25.53 4.33 34.77
CA GLY A 446 26.71 5.17 34.52
C GLY A 446 27.30 5.09 33.12
N LYS A 447 26.77 4.26 32.24
CA LYS A 447 27.24 4.17 30.85
C LYS A 447 26.68 5.29 30.00
N PRO A 448 27.37 5.71 28.92
CA PRO A 448 26.83 6.72 28.00
C PRO A 448 25.44 6.37 27.47
N LEU A 449 24.53 7.36 27.41
CA LEU A 449 23.24 7.21 26.75
C LEU A 449 23.40 7.57 25.28
N VAL A 450 23.44 6.58 24.41
CA VAL A 450 23.51 6.75 22.96
C VAL A 450 22.36 6.00 22.31
N LEU A 451 21.60 6.70 21.49
CA LEU A 451 20.55 6.09 20.66
C LEU A 451 21.12 5.78 19.27
N GLU A 452 20.99 4.54 18.84
CA GLU A 452 21.32 4.13 17.48
C GLU A 452 20.03 4.10 16.64
N VAL A 453 19.95 4.98 15.64
CA VAL A 453 18.82 5.09 14.73
C VAL A 453 19.21 4.50 13.38
N ALA A 454 18.47 3.49 12.92
CA ALA A 454 18.63 2.97 11.58
C ALA A 454 18.07 3.97 10.56
N THR A 455 18.82 4.21 9.48
CA THR A 455 18.48 5.21 8.45
C THR A 455 18.90 4.74 7.06
N GLN A 456 18.48 5.46 6.01
CA GLN A 456 18.75 5.12 4.62
C GLN A 456 19.68 6.16 3.96
N PRO A 457 20.43 5.81 2.89
CA PRO A 457 21.41 6.70 2.26
C PRO A 457 20.78 7.73 1.29
N ASP A 458 19.53 8.19 1.54
CA ASP A 458 18.85 9.17 0.70
C ASP A 458 18.79 10.56 1.34
N GLN A 459 18.40 11.57 0.54
CA GLN A 459 18.36 12.96 0.99
C GLN A 459 17.30 13.21 2.06
N THR A 460 16.13 12.57 1.96
CA THR A 460 15.04 12.74 2.92
C THR A 460 15.43 12.15 4.27
N SER A 461 16.05 10.97 4.25
CA SER A 461 16.59 10.34 5.47
C SER A 461 17.60 11.23 6.17
N ARG A 462 18.51 11.88 5.44
CA ARG A 462 19.45 12.85 6.04
C ARG A 462 18.75 14.04 6.72
N GLN A 463 17.61 14.51 6.20
CA GLN A 463 16.83 15.57 6.86
C GLN A 463 16.21 15.07 8.18
N PHE A 464 15.74 13.83 8.21
CA PHE A 464 15.25 13.19 9.44
C PHE A 464 16.41 12.98 10.45
N ASP A 465 17.59 12.58 10.00
CA ASP A 465 18.75 12.41 10.88
C ASP A 465 19.15 13.72 11.56
N GLU A 466 19.14 14.84 10.85
CA GLU A 466 19.37 16.16 11.43
C GLU A 466 18.27 16.59 12.41
N LEU A 467 17.02 16.24 12.13
CA LEU A 467 15.93 16.47 13.08
C LEU A 467 16.12 15.65 14.36
N TRP A 468 16.49 14.38 14.25
CA TRP A 468 16.81 13.51 15.38
C TRP A 468 17.95 14.09 16.22
N LYS A 469 19.08 14.45 15.61
CA LYS A 469 20.20 15.10 16.31
C LYS A 469 19.77 16.33 17.08
N THR A 470 19.06 17.24 16.40
CA THR A 470 18.61 18.50 16.99
C THR A 470 17.66 18.28 18.18
N ASN A 471 16.71 17.37 18.04
CA ASN A 471 15.72 17.10 19.07
C ASN A 471 16.34 16.41 20.29
N MET A 472 17.18 15.42 20.09
CA MET A 472 17.82 14.69 21.18
C MET A 472 18.90 15.52 21.90
N ALA A 473 19.63 16.37 21.19
CA ALA A 473 20.59 17.28 21.80
C ALA A 473 19.94 18.26 22.80
N ARG A 474 18.69 18.70 22.55
CA ARG A 474 17.94 19.57 23.48
C ARG A 474 17.69 18.94 24.84
N VAL A 475 17.67 17.61 24.90
CA VAL A 475 17.45 16.86 26.14
C VAL A 475 18.68 16.10 26.60
N GLY A 476 19.86 16.39 26.02
CA GLY A 476 21.14 15.83 26.40
C GLY A 476 21.35 14.38 26.01
N ILE A 477 20.69 13.90 24.94
CA ILE A 477 20.82 12.51 24.47
C ILE A 477 21.66 12.47 23.18
N ARG A 478 22.68 11.62 23.13
CA ARG A 478 23.50 11.39 21.93
C ARG A 478 22.76 10.47 20.95
N VAL A 479 22.95 10.74 19.64
CA VAL A 479 22.40 9.92 18.56
C VAL A 479 23.51 9.50 17.61
N SER A 480 23.52 8.24 17.23
CA SER A 480 24.32 7.68 16.14
C SER A 480 23.42 7.08 15.07
N PHE A 481 23.92 6.92 13.85
CA PHE A 481 23.12 6.44 12.72
C PHE A 481 23.74 5.20 12.10
N SER A 482 22.91 4.16 11.93
CA SER A 482 23.25 2.93 11.22
C SER A 482 22.64 2.99 9.81
N ILE A 483 23.47 3.29 8.80
CA ILE A 483 23.03 3.49 7.42
C ILE A 483 22.94 2.14 6.70
N GLY A 484 21.76 1.83 6.13
CA GLY A 484 21.54 0.61 5.36
C GLY A 484 20.41 0.76 4.35
N LYS A 485 20.37 -0.12 3.34
CA LYS A 485 19.26 -0.16 2.38
C LYS A 485 18.00 -0.72 3.05
N TRP A 486 16.84 -0.29 2.58
CA TRP A 486 15.56 -0.67 3.18
C TRP A 486 15.36 -2.20 3.35
N PRO A 487 15.66 -3.09 2.35
CA PRO A 487 15.51 -4.53 2.55
C PRO A 487 16.43 -5.12 3.63
N GLU A 488 17.64 -4.57 3.76
CA GLU A 488 18.61 -4.97 4.78
C GLU A 488 18.15 -4.55 6.17
N GLN A 489 17.68 -3.30 6.31
CA GLN A 489 17.11 -2.77 7.55
C GLN A 489 15.86 -3.56 7.96
N LEU A 490 14.96 -3.89 7.03
CA LEU A 490 13.80 -4.70 7.35
C LEU A 490 14.17 -6.11 7.85
N LYS A 491 15.15 -6.74 7.21
CA LYS A 491 15.68 -8.04 7.66
C LYS A 491 16.30 -7.94 9.07
N ALA A 492 17.08 -6.89 9.33
CA ALA A 492 17.69 -6.62 10.62
C ALA A 492 16.63 -6.32 11.70
N ALA A 493 15.60 -5.52 11.37
CA ALA A 493 14.47 -5.22 12.26
C ALA A 493 13.71 -6.49 12.67
N ARG A 494 13.37 -7.35 11.70
CA ARG A 494 12.72 -8.63 11.96
C ARG A 494 13.56 -9.55 12.85
N ALA A 495 14.87 -9.51 12.69
CA ALA A 495 15.83 -10.24 13.52
C ALA A 495 16.08 -9.61 14.91
N GLY A 496 15.45 -8.44 15.23
CA GLY A 496 15.65 -7.73 16.49
C GLY A 496 17.01 -7.06 16.66
N LYS A 497 17.70 -6.76 15.56
CA LYS A 497 19.08 -6.21 15.56
C LYS A 497 19.14 -4.69 15.50
N LEU A 498 18.02 -3.99 15.30
CA LEU A 498 17.98 -2.53 15.29
C LEU A 498 17.40 -2.03 16.61
N MET A 499 18.01 -0.99 17.17
CA MET A 499 17.50 -0.31 18.38
C MET A 499 16.25 0.50 18.05
N LEU A 500 16.34 1.36 17.03
CA LEU A 500 15.31 2.30 16.57
C LEU A 500 15.28 2.34 15.05
N TRP A 501 14.10 2.42 14.47
CA TRP A 501 13.93 2.67 13.04
C TRP A 501 12.63 3.41 12.76
N THR A 502 12.69 4.43 11.88
CA THR A 502 11.53 5.21 11.43
C THR A 502 11.02 4.65 10.11
N LEU A 503 9.72 4.34 10.05
CA LEU A 503 9.06 3.85 8.85
C LEU A 503 7.59 4.29 8.79
N GLY A 504 6.95 4.02 7.65
CA GLY A 504 5.53 4.25 7.44
C GLY A 504 4.77 2.97 7.17
N SER A 505 3.45 3.02 7.38
CA SER A 505 2.54 1.93 7.08
C SER A 505 1.17 2.45 6.69
N SER A 506 0.57 1.84 5.67
CA SER A 506 -0.80 2.11 5.24
C SER A 506 -1.71 0.96 5.63
N ALA A 507 -2.97 1.27 5.94
CA ALA A 507 -4.00 0.24 6.13
C ALA A 507 -4.32 -0.44 4.79
N ALA A 508 -4.57 -1.75 4.85
CA ALA A 508 -4.99 -2.54 3.69
C ALA A 508 -6.52 -2.65 3.57
N GLY A 509 -7.27 -2.16 4.55
CA GLY A 509 -8.73 -2.20 4.61
C GLY A 509 -9.28 -1.29 5.69
N SER A 510 -10.59 -1.33 5.88
CA SER A 510 -11.33 -0.45 6.79
C SER A 510 -11.20 -0.80 8.27
N ASP A 511 -10.63 -1.95 8.63
CA ASP A 511 -10.45 -2.35 10.02
C ASP A 511 -9.15 -1.79 10.62
N GLY A 512 -9.27 -0.85 11.57
CA GLY A 512 -8.13 -0.25 12.26
C GLY A 512 -7.36 -1.21 13.17
N GLN A 513 -7.91 -2.36 13.50
CA GLN A 513 -7.20 -3.39 14.25
C GLN A 513 -5.94 -3.87 13.53
N SER A 514 -5.93 -3.85 12.19
CA SER A 514 -4.74 -4.17 11.38
C SER A 514 -3.52 -3.31 11.74
N SER A 515 -3.73 -2.05 12.14
CA SER A 515 -2.65 -1.17 12.61
C SER A 515 -2.09 -1.63 13.96
N LEU A 516 -2.92 -2.22 14.82
CA LEU A 516 -2.55 -2.72 16.16
C LEU A 516 -1.84 -4.08 16.10
N ALA A 517 -1.89 -4.82 14.99
CA ALA A 517 -1.15 -6.07 14.79
C ALA A 517 0.38 -5.89 15.00
N ARG A 518 0.88 -4.66 14.78
CA ARG A 518 2.28 -4.26 15.02
C ARG A 518 2.67 -4.25 16.50
N LEU A 519 1.72 -4.43 17.39
CA LEU A 519 1.90 -4.42 18.85
C LEU A 519 1.53 -5.76 19.46
N TYR A 520 0.94 -6.67 18.67
CA TYR A 520 0.50 -7.97 19.12
C TYR A 520 1.70 -8.89 19.38
N GLY A 521 1.84 -9.37 20.62
CA GLY A 521 3.02 -10.12 21.08
C GLY A 521 3.38 -11.33 20.21
N PRO A 522 2.41 -12.19 19.82
CA PRO A 522 2.65 -13.33 18.94
C PRO A 522 3.17 -12.97 17.55
N GLN A 523 3.06 -11.71 17.10
CA GLN A 523 3.60 -11.21 15.82
C GLN A 523 5.02 -10.64 15.96
N ALA A 524 5.68 -10.80 17.12
CA ALA A 524 7.04 -10.31 17.34
C ALA A 524 8.04 -10.88 16.31
N GLY A 525 8.81 -9.98 15.67
CA GLY A 525 9.74 -10.33 14.59
C GLY A 525 9.09 -10.52 13.21
N SER A 526 7.76 -10.40 13.12
CA SER A 526 6.99 -10.38 11.87
C SER A 526 6.46 -8.96 11.63
N GLN A 527 5.20 -8.69 11.94
CA GLN A 527 4.62 -7.34 11.88
C GLN A 527 5.02 -6.48 13.09
N ASN A 528 5.12 -7.08 14.27
CA ASN A 528 5.54 -6.43 15.50
C ASN A 528 7.08 -6.32 15.56
N LEU A 529 7.63 -5.31 14.87
CA LEU A 529 9.08 -5.05 14.82
C LEU A 529 9.61 -4.54 16.17
N ALA A 530 8.78 -3.85 16.94
CA ALA A 530 9.13 -3.40 18.29
C ALA A 530 9.31 -4.56 19.28
N ARG A 531 8.82 -5.74 18.95
CA ARG A 531 8.82 -6.92 19.86
C ARG A 531 8.11 -6.65 21.18
N PHE A 532 7.13 -5.74 21.15
CA PHE A 532 6.29 -5.42 22.29
C PHE A 532 5.45 -6.65 22.71
N LYS A 533 5.43 -6.97 23.97
CA LYS A 533 4.69 -8.09 24.55
C LYS A 533 4.01 -7.60 25.81
N HIS A 534 2.70 -7.48 25.77
CA HIS A 534 1.91 -7.03 26.93
C HIS A 534 0.66 -7.89 27.05
N PRO A 535 0.54 -8.72 28.11
CA PRO A 535 -0.56 -9.70 28.21
C PRO A 535 -1.96 -9.10 28.12
N GLU A 536 -2.17 -7.92 28.69
CA GLU A 536 -3.46 -7.24 28.60
C GLU A 536 -3.74 -6.71 27.20
N PHE A 537 -2.73 -6.13 26.53
CA PHE A 537 -2.86 -5.71 25.14
C PHE A 537 -3.19 -6.89 24.23
N ASP A 538 -2.50 -8.01 24.42
CA ASP A 538 -2.71 -9.22 23.61
C ASP A 538 -4.13 -9.77 23.80
N ARG A 539 -4.65 -9.76 25.04
CA ARG A 539 -6.03 -10.15 25.35
C ARG A 539 -7.05 -9.21 24.70
N ILE A 540 -6.84 -7.90 24.76
CA ILE A 540 -7.68 -6.90 24.09
C ILE A 540 -7.68 -7.15 22.59
N TYR A 541 -6.51 -7.33 21.98
CA TYR A 541 -6.37 -7.58 20.55
C TYR A 541 -7.13 -8.85 20.11
N GLN A 542 -6.98 -9.95 20.86
CA GLN A 542 -7.70 -11.20 20.62
C GLN A 542 -9.21 -11.03 20.75
N ARG A 543 -9.68 -10.31 21.80
CA ARG A 543 -11.11 -10.04 21.97
C ARG A 543 -11.69 -9.24 20.81
N MET A 544 -10.99 -8.21 20.32
CA MET A 544 -11.42 -7.41 19.17
C MET A 544 -11.56 -8.24 17.88
N ASN A 545 -10.80 -9.31 17.71
CA ASN A 545 -10.90 -10.18 16.53
C ASN A 545 -12.25 -10.87 16.41
N VAL A 546 -12.81 -11.28 17.54
CA VAL A 546 -13.94 -12.22 17.63
C VAL A 546 -15.28 -11.57 17.91
N ILE A 547 -15.32 -10.26 18.19
CA ILE A 547 -16.57 -9.51 18.42
C ILE A 547 -16.90 -8.62 17.21
N PRO A 548 -18.19 -8.37 16.94
CA PRO A 548 -18.63 -7.42 15.92
C PRO A 548 -18.27 -5.98 16.29
N ASP A 549 -18.41 -5.06 15.32
CA ASP A 549 -18.27 -3.63 15.57
C ASP A 549 -19.39 -3.14 16.49
N GLY A 550 -19.06 -2.16 17.33
CA GLY A 550 -19.97 -1.59 18.31
C GLY A 550 -19.25 -1.02 19.52
N PRO A 551 -20.01 -0.51 20.52
CA PRO A 551 -19.44 0.20 21.68
C PRO A 551 -18.40 -0.59 22.48
N GLU A 552 -18.57 -1.92 22.61
CA GLU A 552 -17.58 -2.78 23.28
C GLU A 552 -16.24 -2.75 22.54
N ARG A 553 -16.28 -2.88 21.22
CA ARG A 553 -15.07 -2.87 20.40
C ARG A 553 -14.39 -1.50 20.37
N ASP A 554 -15.17 -0.42 20.33
CA ASP A 554 -14.66 0.95 20.40
C ASP A 554 -13.92 1.22 21.72
N GLU A 555 -14.46 0.70 22.83
CA GLU A 555 -13.80 0.79 24.13
C GLU A 555 -12.50 -0.02 24.17
N LEU A 556 -12.45 -1.19 23.54
CA LEU A 556 -11.21 -1.97 23.42
C LEU A 556 -10.15 -1.24 22.59
N PHE A 557 -10.55 -0.54 21.49
CA PHE A 557 -9.64 0.35 20.77
C PHE A 557 -9.09 1.45 21.66
N ARG A 558 -9.93 2.07 22.48
CA ARG A 558 -9.51 3.12 23.42
C ARG A 558 -8.50 2.58 24.43
N GLN A 559 -8.77 1.43 25.06
CA GLN A 559 -7.86 0.77 26.00
C GLN A 559 -6.53 0.40 25.36
N ALA A 560 -6.55 -0.20 24.17
CA ALA A 560 -5.34 -0.53 23.42
C ALA A 560 -4.47 0.72 23.15
N LYS A 561 -5.08 1.83 22.72
CA LYS A 561 -4.38 3.11 22.50
C LYS A 561 -3.74 3.65 23.77
N LEU A 562 -4.40 3.55 24.93
CA LEU A 562 -3.87 3.99 26.22
C LEU A 562 -2.65 3.17 26.67
N ILE A 563 -2.72 1.83 26.54
CA ILE A 563 -1.57 0.94 26.85
C ILE A 563 -0.37 1.32 25.99
N VAL A 564 -0.57 1.50 24.68
CA VAL A 564 0.50 1.88 23.75
C VAL A 564 1.12 3.22 24.13
N THR A 565 0.31 4.21 24.47
CA THR A 565 0.78 5.52 24.93
C THR A 565 1.59 5.41 26.23
N ALA A 566 1.13 4.63 27.19
CA ALA A 566 1.78 4.47 28.49
C ALA A 566 3.17 3.83 28.37
N PHE A 567 3.32 2.79 27.56
CA PHE A 567 4.60 2.07 27.40
C PHE A 567 5.49 2.62 26.27
N MET A 568 4.94 3.39 25.36
CA MET A 568 5.61 4.01 24.22
C MET A 568 6.53 3.04 23.41
N PRO A 569 6.05 1.87 22.98
CA PRO A 569 6.84 1.00 22.11
C PRO A 569 6.96 1.57 20.69
N TYR A 570 6.10 2.51 20.34
CA TYR A 570 6.09 3.27 19.09
C TYR A 570 5.83 4.75 19.38
N LYS A 571 6.67 5.64 18.85
CA LYS A 571 6.33 7.07 18.68
C LYS A 571 5.73 7.23 17.29
N VAL A 572 4.43 7.41 17.22
CA VAL A 572 3.74 7.76 15.96
C VAL A 572 3.87 9.24 15.74
N THR A 573 4.28 9.67 14.56
CA THR A 573 4.51 11.10 14.30
C THR A 573 3.36 11.72 13.51
N VAL A 574 3.01 11.15 12.35
CA VAL A 574 2.07 11.80 11.43
C VAL A 574 1.18 10.82 10.66
N HIS A 575 0.03 11.36 10.20
CA HIS A 575 -0.74 10.86 9.06
C HIS A 575 -0.48 11.76 7.85
N ARG A 576 -0.24 11.18 6.67
CA ARG A 576 0.22 11.92 5.48
C ARG A 576 -0.92 12.27 4.54
N PHE A 577 -0.78 13.37 3.81
CA PHE A 577 -1.65 13.70 2.68
C PHE A 577 -1.10 13.16 1.36
N ASN A 578 -1.99 12.68 0.50
CA ASN A 578 -1.76 12.57 -0.93
C ASN A 578 -2.24 13.84 -1.63
N ASN A 579 -1.50 14.23 -2.66
CA ASN A 579 -1.84 15.36 -3.52
C ASN A 579 -1.86 14.85 -4.95
N ASP A 580 -3.04 14.77 -5.54
CA ASP A 580 -3.24 14.28 -6.89
C ASP A 580 -3.63 15.44 -7.81
N LEU A 581 -3.05 15.48 -9.00
CA LEU A 581 -3.47 16.39 -10.05
C LEU A 581 -4.00 15.60 -11.23
N VAL A 582 -5.07 16.11 -11.83
CA VAL A 582 -5.67 15.55 -13.03
C VAL A 582 -5.89 16.64 -14.08
N HIS A 583 -5.70 16.29 -15.34
CA HIS A 583 -6.04 17.18 -16.45
C HIS A 583 -7.55 17.33 -16.63
N PRO A 584 -8.03 18.43 -17.23
CA PRO A 584 -9.47 18.74 -17.34
C PRO A 584 -10.27 17.74 -18.18
N TRP A 585 -9.62 16.92 -18.99
CA TRP A 585 -10.25 15.86 -19.77
C TRP A 585 -10.40 14.54 -19.00
N LEU A 586 -9.68 14.32 -17.89
CA LEU A 586 -9.92 13.19 -17.00
C LEU A 586 -11.07 13.55 -16.04
N VAL A 587 -12.21 12.95 -16.26
CA VAL A 587 -13.45 13.31 -15.57
C VAL A 587 -13.87 12.21 -14.60
N GLY A 588 -14.30 12.60 -13.41
CA GLY A 588 -14.87 11.67 -12.43
C GLY A 588 -13.85 11.07 -11.47
N TYR A 589 -12.61 11.57 -11.46
CA TYR A 589 -11.61 11.08 -10.51
C TYR A 589 -12.03 11.37 -9.07
N ARG A 590 -11.96 10.33 -8.27
CA ARG A 590 -11.97 10.40 -6.81
C ARG A 590 -10.99 9.36 -6.28
N ARG A 591 -10.11 9.76 -5.37
CA ARG A 591 -9.10 8.85 -4.81
C ARG A 591 -9.75 7.71 -4.04
N PRO A 592 -9.45 6.44 -4.36
CA PRO A 592 -9.82 5.31 -3.52
C PRO A 592 -9.04 5.34 -2.19
N LEU A 593 -9.59 4.74 -1.13
CA LEU A 593 -8.95 4.68 0.18
C LEU A 593 -8.07 3.43 0.33
N PHE A 594 -8.64 2.25 0.12
CA PHE A 594 -7.98 0.96 0.35
C PHE A 594 -7.86 0.11 -0.90
N TRP A 595 -8.84 0.21 -1.81
CA TRP A 595 -8.90 -0.56 -3.05
C TRP A 595 -8.09 0.09 -4.18
N GLN A 596 -7.80 -0.67 -5.22
CA GLN A 596 -6.97 -0.21 -6.32
C GLN A 596 -7.74 0.00 -7.62
N GLU A 597 -8.93 -0.60 -7.75
CA GLU A 597 -9.76 -0.57 -8.95
C GLU A 597 -10.59 0.72 -9.04
N TRP A 598 -10.24 1.62 -9.96
CA TRP A 598 -11.00 2.85 -10.20
C TRP A 598 -11.00 3.33 -11.67
N TRP A 599 -10.11 2.81 -12.52
CA TRP A 599 -9.99 3.31 -13.89
C TRP A 599 -11.25 3.11 -14.72
N HIS A 600 -12.03 2.07 -14.47
CA HIS A 600 -13.30 1.81 -15.13
C HIS A 600 -14.40 2.82 -14.77
N MET A 601 -14.25 3.57 -13.67
CA MET A 601 -15.21 4.51 -13.12
C MET A 601 -14.97 5.97 -13.52
N VAL A 602 -13.94 6.25 -14.32
CA VAL A 602 -13.63 7.59 -14.85
C VAL A 602 -13.89 7.65 -16.34
N ASP A 603 -14.11 8.85 -16.85
CA ASP A 603 -14.32 9.12 -18.27
C ASP A 603 -13.21 10.02 -18.84
N ILE A 604 -12.96 9.92 -20.15
CA ILE A 604 -12.07 10.82 -20.89
C ILE A 604 -12.89 11.67 -21.85
N ASP A 605 -12.85 12.98 -21.66
CA ASP A 605 -13.44 13.96 -22.55
C ASP A 605 -12.42 14.37 -23.63
N ASN A 606 -12.42 13.65 -24.75
CA ASN A 606 -11.48 13.90 -25.84
C ASN A 606 -11.62 15.31 -26.46
N THR A 607 -12.76 16.01 -26.25
CA THR A 607 -12.95 17.37 -26.79
C THR A 607 -12.11 18.40 -26.05
N ARG A 608 -11.72 18.12 -24.82
CA ARG A 608 -10.87 18.98 -23.98
C ARG A 608 -9.38 18.63 -24.06
N ARG A 609 -9.05 17.47 -24.67
CA ARG A 609 -7.64 17.05 -24.80
C ARG A 609 -6.99 17.84 -25.92
N PRO A 610 -5.79 18.46 -25.71
CA PRO A 610 -5.06 19.12 -26.77
C PRO A 610 -4.82 18.17 -27.94
N ALA A 611 -4.98 18.66 -29.17
CA ALA A 611 -4.51 17.94 -30.34
C ALA A 611 -3.00 17.72 -30.23
N LYS A 612 -2.53 16.53 -30.57
CA LYS A 612 -1.09 16.21 -30.57
C LYS A 612 -0.39 16.93 -31.69
#